data_8da31fc3c822a9957d1886f0999d26cf
#
_entry.id   8da31fc3c822a9957d1886f0999d26cf
#
_cell.length_a   1.000
_cell.length_b   1.000
_cell.length_c   1.000
_cell.angle_alpha   90.00
_cell.angle_beta   90.00
_cell.angle_gamma   90.00
#
_symmetry.space_group_name_H-M   'P 1'
#
loop_
_entity.id
_entity.type
_entity.pdbx_description
1 polymer ?
#
loop_
_entity_poly.entity_id
_entity_poly.type
_entity_poly.pdbx_seq_one_letter_code
_entity_poly.pdbx_strand_id
1 'polypeptide(L)'
;VGSEMCIRDRFRAGNGLKDMEMIQFHPTGLGRTGILMSEAVRGEGGYLLNAEGERFMKKYAPNKMELASRDVVAKAIEDEIAAGRGFGSGLNAYVVADLRHLGPEVIIEKLHGIRDLAMCFEHCDPLTQPVPIRPTCHYTMGGIDVVDYKTCACELPGLFASGEASCISIHGANRLGL
;
A
#
# COMPACT_ATOMS: atom_id res chain seq x y z
N VAL A 1 -6.96 13.96 1.38
CA VAL A 1 -7.69 14.94 2.21
C VAL A 1 -8.89 15.51 1.46
N GLY A 2 -8.81 15.77 0.15
CA GLY A 2 -9.94 16.33 -0.61
C GLY A 2 -11.07 15.34 -0.88
N SER A 3 -10.75 14.11 -1.24
CA SER A 3 -11.75 13.08 -1.59
C SER A 3 -12.57 12.63 -0.40
N GLU A 4 -11.98 12.43 0.77
CA GLU A 4 -12.72 12.04 1.97
C GLU A 4 -13.73 13.12 2.42
N MET A 5 -13.36 14.38 2.29
CA MET A 5 -14.30 15.49 2.54
C MET A 5 -15.48 15.45 1.56
N CYS A 6 -15.19 15.23 0.28
CA CYS A 6 -16.21 15.10 -0.75
C CYS A 6 -17.16 13.92 -0.48
N ILE A 7 -16.63 12.76 -0.13
CA ILE A 7 -17.41 11.55 0.21
C ILE A 7 -18.34 11.85 1.39
N ARG A 8 -17.81 12.41 2.49
CA ARG A 8 -18.58 12.75 3.68
C ARG A 8 -19.71 13.72 3.40
N ASP A 9 -19.45 14.77 2.62
CA ASP A 9 -20.44 15.82 2.37
C ASP A 9 -21.59 15.31 1.49
N ARG A 10 -21.29 14.44 0.49
CA ARG A 10 -22.32 13.81 -0.34
C ARG A 10 -23.14 12.79 0.43
N PHE A 11 -22.50 12.02 1.30
CA PHE A 11 -23.20 11.12 2.21
C PHE A 11 -24.17 11.89 3.13
N ARG A 12 -23.73 13.02 3.71
CA ARG A 12 -24.57 13.90 4.53
C ARG A 12 -25.72 14.54 3.75
N ALA A 13 -25.56 14.76 2.46
CA ALA A 13 -26.61 15.23 1.57
C ALA A 13 -27.63 14.14 1.23
N GLY A 14 -27.40 12.90 1.63
CA GLY A 14 -28.31 11.76 1.40
C GLY A 14 -27.96 10.88 0.20
N ASN A 15 -26.78 11.09 -0.43
CA ASN A 15 -26.34 10.16 -1.50
C ASN A 15 -25.75 8.88 -0.92
N GLY A 16 -26.01 7.76 -1.60
CA GLY A 16 -25.42 6.46 -1.26
C GLY A 16 -23.90 6.44 -1.41
N LEU A 17 -23.26 5.57 -0.62
CA LEU A 17 -21.87 5.18 -0.78
C LEU A 17 -21.79 3.71 -1.20
N LYS A 18 -20.75 3.35 -1.94
CA LYS A 18 -20.56 2.03 -2.52
C LYS A 18 -19.14 1.52 -2.26
N ASP A 19 -19.01 0.20 -2.09
CA ASP A 19 -17.74 -0.52 -1.94
C ASP A 19 -16.83 0.03 -0.80
N MET A 20 -17.41 0.56 0.28
CA MET A 20 -16.65 1.16 1.38
C MET A 20 -15.79 0.15 2.16
N GLU A 21 -16.09 -1.14 2.04
CA GLU A 21 -15.30 -2.25 2.59
C GLU A 21 -14.05 -2.57 1.77
N MET A 22 -13.99 -2.07 0.53
CA MET A 22 -12.87 -2.33 -0.38
C MET A 22 -11.71 -1.38 -0.08
N ILE A 23 -10.79 -1.84 0.76
CA ILE A 23 -9.60 -1.09 1.16
C ILE A 23 -8.36 -1.74 0.58
N GLN A 24 -7.55 -0.95 -0.13
CA GLN A 24 -6.24 -1.37 -0.60
C GLN A 24 -5.20 -1.22 0.51
N PHE A 25 -4.46 -2.29 0.75
CA PHE A 25 -3.28 -2.26 1.60
C PHE A 25 -2.02 -2.08 0.76
N HIS A 26 -1.16 -1.14 1.17
CA HIS A 26 0.15 -1.00 0.56
C HIS A 26 1.16 -1.87 1.32
N PRO A 27 1.97 -2.69 0.62
CA PRO A 27 2.83 -3.66 1.30
C PRO A 27 4.01 -3.04 2.05
N THR A 28 4.46 -1.84 1.65
CA THR A 28 5.68 -1.21 2.18
C THR A 28 5.38 0.00 3.06
N GLY A 29 4.47 -0.13 4.01
CA GLY A 29 4.38 0.81 5.13
C GLY A 29 5.53 0.58 6.11
N LEU A 30 6.08 1.65 6.70
CA LEU A 30 7.10 1.57 7.75
C LEU A 30 6.54 0.83 8.97
N GLY A 31 7.33 -0.08 9.52
CA GLY A 31 6.88 -1.03 10.54
C GLY A 31 6.29 -0.39 11.79
N ARG A 32 6.88 0.71 12.27
CA ARG A 32 6.45 1.42 13.49
C ARG A 32 5.33 2.42 13.27
N THR A 33 5.33 3.11 12.15
CA THR A 33 4.44 4.27 11.92
C THR A 33 3.36 4.02 10.87
N GLY A 34 3.55 3.02 10.00
CA GLY A 34 2.71 2.80 8.84
C GLY A 34 2.87 3.85 7.73
N ILE A 35 3.81 4.79 7.87
CA ILE A 35 4.11 5.77 6.82
C ILE A 35 4.54 5.05 5.55
N LEU A 36 3.95 5.44 4.44
CA LEU A 36 4.15 4.76 3.17
C LEU A 36 5.54 5.01 2.61
N MET A 37 6.31 3.96 2.37
CA MET A 37 7.44 4.00 1.48
C MET A 37 6.98 3.81 0.04
N SER A 38 7.52 4.62 -0.87
CA SER A 38 7.21 4.54 -2.30
C SER A 38 7.42 3.13 -2.86
N GLU A 39 6.64 2.78 -3.87
CA GLU A 39 6.79 1.54 -4.64
C GLU A 39 8.18 1.39 -5.29
N ALA A 40 8.92 2.49 -5.43
CA ALA A 40 10.31 2.49 -5.90
C ALA A 40 11.23 1.53 -5.12
N VAL A 41 10.97 1.27 -3.83
CA VAL A 41 11.68 0.25 -3.05
C VAL A 41 11.72 -1.09 -3.79
N ARG A 42 10.56 -1.53 -4.26
CA ARG A 42 10.42 -2.80 -4.98
C ARG A 42 10.82 -2.65 -6.45
N GLY A 43 10.50 -1.51 -7.05
CA GLY A 43 10.81 -1.18 -8.45
C GLY A 43 12.29 -1.14 -8.76
N GLU A 44 13.12 -0.61 -7.86
CA GLU A 44 14.58 -0.59 -7.98
C GLU A 44 15.23 -1.93 -7.59
N GLY A 45 14.44 -2.93 -7.19
CA GLY A 45 14.91 -4.29 -6.94
C GLY A 45 15.16 -4.65 -5.47
N GLY A 46 14.59 -3.89 -4.53
CA GLY A 46 14.67 -4.24 -3.09
C GLY A 46 14.05 -5.60 -2.80
N TYR A 47 14.68 -6.38 -1.91
CA TYR A 47 14.21 -7.70 -1.49
C TYR A 47 13.32 -7.61 -0.26
N LEU A 48 12.30 -8.47 -0.18
CA LEU A 48 11.48 -8.66 1.00
C LEU A 48 11.93 -9.93 1.73
N LEU A 49 12.41 -9.76 2.96
CA LEU A 49 12.96 -10.85 3.76
C LEU A 49 12.13 -11.06 5.04
N ASN A 50 11.91 -12.33 5.39
CA ASN A 50 11.35 -12.73 6.67
C ASN A 50 12.44 -12.80 7.76
N ALA A 51 12.06 -13.19 8.99
CA ALA A 51 12.99 -13.30 10.11
C ALA A 51 14.03 -14.42 9.95
N GLU A 52 13.80 -15.39 9.07
CA GLU A 52 14.74 -16.45 8.72
C GLU A 52 15.74 -16.01 7.65
N GLY A 53 15.60 -14.77 7.14
CA GLY A 53 16.44 -14.23 6.07
C GLY A 53 16.04 -14.73 4.67
N GLU A 54 14.89 -15.36 4.53
CA GLU A 54 14.41 -15.85 3.25
C GLU A 54 13.74 -14.76 2.44
N ARG A 55 14.04 -14.69 1.16
CA ARG A 55 13.31 -13.90 0.17
C ARG A 55 11.98 -14.59 -0.17
N PHE A 56 11.00 -14.46 0.71
CA PHE A 56 9.77 -15.24 0.74
C PHE A 56 8.87 -15.04 -0.49
N MET A 57 8.98 -13.93 -1.23
CA MET A 57 8.19 -13.69 -2.43
C MET A 57 8.37 -14.76 -3.51
N LYS A 58 9.50 -15.48 -3.50
CA LYS A 58 9.73 -16.65 -4.37
C LYS A 58 8.67 -17.75 -4.20
N LYS A 59 8.14 -17.90 -2.99
CA LYS A 59 7.09 -18.88 -2.66
C LYS A 59 5.71 -18.43 -3.16
N TYR A 60 5.40 -17.14 -3.06
CA TYR A 60 4.07 -16.60 -3.34
C TYR A 60 3.89 -16.11 -4.78
N ALA A 61 4.93 -15.57 -5.40
CA ALA A 61 4.90 -15.04 -6.76
C ALA A 61 6.23 -15.28 -7.48
N PRO A 62 6.57 -16.54 -7.83
CA PRO A 62 7.89 -16.90 -8.35
C PRO A 62 8.31 -16.16 -9.63
N ASN A 63 7.33 -15.76 -10.46
CA ASN A 63 7.61 -15.08 -11.73
C ASN A 63 7.82 -13.57 -11.59
N LYS A 64 7.09 -12.92 -10.69
CA LYS A 64 7.12 -11.46 -10.51
C LYS A 64 7.87 -11.03 -9.25
N MET A 65 8.03 -11.94 -8.30
CA MET A 65 8.69 -11.69 -7.03
C MET A 65 8.09 -10.44 -6.34
N GLU A 66 8.90 -9.50 -5.91
CA GLU A 66 8.48 -8.25 -5.26
C GLU A 66 7.71 -7.31 -6.20
N LEU A 67 7.76 -7.53 -7.51
CA LEU A 67 6.98 -6.77 -8.50
C LEU A 67 5.57 -7.33 -8.72
N ALA A 68 5.14 -8.29 -7.91
CA ALA A 68 3.75 -8.73 -7.88
C ALA A 68 2.83 -7.57 -7.44
N SER A 69 1.53 -7.70 -7.72
CA SER A 69 0.53 -6.69 -7.34
C SER A 69 0.50 -6.47 -5.81
N ARG A 70 0.07 -5.29 -5.40
CA ARG A 70 0.11 -4.86 -3.98
C ARG A 70 -0.63 -5.81 -3.05
N ASP A 71 -1.78 -6.30 -3.47
CA ASP A 71 -2.61 -7.27 -2.74
C ASP A 71 -1.88 -8.59 -2.51
N VAL A 72 -1.21 -9.12 -3.55
CA VAL A 72 -0.42 -10.35 -3.45
C VAL A 72 0.75 -10.17 -2.49
N VAL A 73 1.49 -9.07 -2.60
CA VAL A 73 2.64 -8.80 -1.73
C VAL A 73 2.18 -8.54 -0.29
N ALA A 74 1.14 -7.73 -0.08
CA ALA A 74 0.60 -7.46 1.25
C ALA A 74 0.12 -8.75 1.93
N LYS A 75 -0.62 -9.59 1.19
CA LYS A 75 -1.06 -10.89 1.70
C LYS A 75 0.11 -11.82 2.03
N ALA A 76 1.13 -11.88 1.19
CA ALA A 76 2.31 -12.69 1.43
C ALA A 76 3.04 -12.26 2.72
N ILE A 77 3.15 -10.96 2.98
CA ILE A 77 3.74 -10.43 4.22
C ILE A 77 2.90 -10.86 5.44
N GLU A 78 1.58 -10.72 5.38
CA GLU A 78 0.70 -11.15 6.48
C GLU A 78 0.75 -12.67 6.70
N ASP A 79 0.81 -13.47 5.66
CA ASP A 79 0.95 -14.93 5.74
C ASP A 79 2.30 -15.33 6.40
N GLU A 80 3.40 -14.63 6.11
CA GLU A 80 4.70 -14.84 6.78
C GLU A 80 4.65 -14.46 8.27
N ILE A 81 4.04 -13.32 8.58
CA ILE A 81 3.85 -12.87 9.98
C ILE A 81 2.95 -13.85 10.75
N ALA A 82 1.83 -14.26 10.18
CA ALA A 82 0.89 -15.20 10.80
C ALA A 82 1.51 -16.59 11.03
N ALA A 83 2.43 -17.00 10.15
CA ALA A 83 3.18 -18.25 10.29
C ALA A 83 4.34 -18.16 11.30
N GLY A 84 4.52 -17.02 11.98
CA GLY A 84 5.58 -16.81 12.97
C GLY A 84 6.96 -16.54 12.38
N ARG A 85 7.07 -16.29 11.08
CA ARG A 85 8.32 -15.95 10.39
C ARG A 85 8.55 -14.45 10.23
N GLY A 86 7.73 -13.60 10.83
CA GLY A 86 7.97 -12.18 10.98
C GLY A 86 8.90 -11.86 12.15
N PHE A 87 9.42 -10.64 12.15
CA PHE A 87 10.10 -10.06 13.32
C PHE A 87 9.06 -9.52 14.30
N GLY A 88 9.36 -9.50 15.59
CA GLY A 88 8.44 -9.00 16.62
C GLY A 88 7.26 -9.94 16.87
N SER A 89 6.19 -9.42 17.46
CA SER A 89 5.00 -10.22 17.78
C SER A 89 3.72 -9.39 17.80
N GLY A 90 2.59 -10.03 17.58
CA GLY A 90 1.27 -9.42 17.61
C GLY A 90 1.15 -8.25 16.62
N LEU A 91 0.54 -7.15 17.05
CA LEU A 91 0.32 -5.96 16.21
C LEU A 91 1.62 -5.23 15.80
N ASN A 92 2.74 -5.56 16.42
CA ASN A 92 4.05 -4.99 16.10
C ASN A 92 4.91 -5.92 15.24
N ALA A 93 4.34 -7.02 14.75
CA ALA A 93 5.06 -7.92 13.86
C ALA A 93 5.29 -7.26 12.48
N TYR A 94 6.44 -7.52 11.88
CA TYR A 94 6.87 -6.92 10.61
C TYR A 94 7.79 -7.87 9.84
N VAL A 95 8.04 -7.56 8.59
CA VAL A 95 9.12 -8.12 7.77
C VAL A 95 10.08 -6.99 7.38
N VAL A 96 11.12 -7.27 6.63
CA VAL A 96 12.08 -6.23 6.27
C VAL A 96 12.24 -6.09 4.76
N ALA A 97 12.45 -4.85 4.31
CA ALA A 97 12.90 -4.54 2.96
C ALA A 97 14.43 -4.35 2.98
N ASP A 98 15.15 -5.19 2.25
CA ASP A 98 16.62 -5.10 2.14
C ASP A 98 17.01 -4.43 0.83
N LEU A 99 17.70 -3.30 0.93
CA LEU A 99 18.16 -2.49 -0.19
C LEU A 99 19.69 -2.51 -0.34
N ARG A 100 20.41 -3.09 0.62
CA ARG A 100 21.88 -3.02 0.69
C ARG A 100 22.61 -3.53 -0.55
N HIS A 101 22.03 -4.51 -1.23
CA HIS A 101 22.60 -5.10 -2.46
C HIS A 101 22.50 -4.17 -3.69
N LEU A 102 21.66 -3.12 -3.64
CA LEU A 102 21.54 -2.14 -4.74
C LEU A 102 22.75 -1.20 -4.85
N GLY A 103 23.51 -1.09 -3.76
CA GLY A 103 24.66 -0.21 -3.68
C GLY A 103 24.32 1.23 -3.29
N PRO A 104 25.31 2.00 -2.82
CA PRO A 104 25.10 3.33 -2.30
C PRO A 104 24.60 4.34 -3.34
N GLU A 105 25.03 4.23 -4.59
CA GLU A 105 24.63 5.14 -5.67
C GLU A 105 23.11 5.10 -5.88
N VAL A 106 22.51 3.91 -6.02
CA VAL A 106 21.07 3.76 -6.21
C VAL A 106 20.29 4.30 -5.02
N ILE A 107 20.75 3.98 -3.79
CA ILE A 107 20.05 4.39 -2.57
C ILE A 107 20.11 5.91 -2.39
N ILE A 108 21.24 6.53 -2.66
CA ILE A 108 21.45 7.97 -2.47
C ILE A 108 20.78 8.78 -3.59
N GLU A 109 20.88 8.33 -4.84
CA GLU A 109 20.37 9.12 -5.98
C GLU A 109 18.89 8.87 -6.24
N LYS A 110 18.46 7.60 -6.29
CA LYS A 110 17.08 7.25 -6.67
C LYS A 110 16.13 7.06 -5.49
N LEU A 111 16.65 6.64 -4.35
CA LEU A 111 15.86 6.29 -3.16
C LEU A 111 16.11 7.21 -1.97
N HIS A 112 16.66 8.44 -2.21
CA HIS A 112 16.98 9.38 -1.13
C HIS A 112 15.80 9.66 -0.19
N GLY A 113 14.61 9.93 -0.74
CA GLY A 113 13.42 10.17 0.08
C GLY A 113 13.00 8.97 0.93
N ILE A 114 13.25 7.75 0.45
CA ILE A 114 13.01 6.51 1.21
C ILE A 114 14.03 6.38 2.33
N ARG A 115 15.30 6.68 2.04
CA ARG A 115 16.35 6.71 3.06
C ARG A 115 16.04 7.70 4.16
N ASP A 116 15.63 8.93 3.81
CA ASP A 116 15.25 9.96 4.78
C ASP A 116 14.09 9.50 5.67
N LEU A 117 13.04 8.90 5.08
CA LEU A 117 11.93 8.33 5.84
C LEU A 117 12.37 7.22 6.78
N ALA A 118 13.20 6.28 6.32
CA ALA A 118 13.70 5.19 7.15
C ALA A 118 14.57 5.70 8.32
N MET A 119 15.44 6.66 8.06
CA MET A 119 16.27 7.29 9.09
C MET A 119 15.43 8.07 10.12
N CYS A 120 14.44 8.84 9.66
CA CYS A 120 13.61 9.65 10.54
C CYS A 120 12.65 8.82 11.41
N PHE A 121 12.03 7.79 10.85
CA PHE A 121 10.90 7.09 11.49
C PHE A 121 11.23 5.68 11.99
N GLU A 122 12.17 4.98 11.35
CA GLU A 122 12.62 3.65 11.78
C GLU A 122 13.99 3.66 12.44
N HIS A 123 14.69 4.82 12.42
CA HIS A 123 16.04 5.00 12.96
C HIS A 123 17.07 4.02 12.35
N CYS A 124 16.88 3.65 11.09
CA CYS A 124 17.77 2.78 10.35
C CYS A 124 18.22 3.42 9.04
N ASP A 125 19.48 3.21 8.66
CA ASP A 125 19.99 3.64 7.35
C ASP A 125 19.93 2.45 6.37
N PRO A 126 19.14 2.54 5.28
CA PRO A 126 19.05 1.48 4.26
C PRO A 126 20.37 1.10 3.60
N LEU A 127 21.41 1.93 3.72
CA LEU A 127 22.75 1.58 3.27
C LEU A 127 23.38 0.45 4.08
N THR A 128 23.04 0.35 5.36
CA THR A 128 23.68 -0.57 6.31
C THR A 128 22.73 -1.59 6.92
N GLN A 129 21.44 -1.28 6.97
CA GLN A 129 20.43 -2.08 7.63
C GLN A 129 19.18 -2.26 6.76
N PRO A 130 18.52 -3.42 6.81
CA PRO A 130 17.21 -3.57 6.18
C PRO A 130 16.14 -2.75 6.92
N VAL A 131 15.16 -2.27 6.19
CA VAL A 131 14.10 -1.38 6.71
C VAL A 131 12.91 -2.21 7.18
N PRO A 132 12.43 -2.08 8.43
CA PRO A 132 11.20 -2.70 8.89
C PRO A 132 9.98 -2.21 8.10
N ILE A 133 9.18 -3.15 7.61
CA ILE A 133 7.96 -2.85 6.86
C ILE A 133 6.81 -3.77 7.26
N ARG A 134 5.59 -3.27 7.07
CA ARG A 134 4.35 -4.03 7.20
C ARG A 134 3.27 -3.48 6.27
N PRO A 135 2.25 -4.27 5.90
CA PRO A 135 1.12 -3.74 5.15
C PRO A 135 0.40 -2.65 5.93
N THR A 136 0.03 -1.58 5.24
CA THR A 136 -0.71 -0.45 5.81
C THR A 136 -1.90 -0.08 4.93
N CYS A 137 -2.99 0.38 5.57
CA CYS A 137 -4.12 0.94 4.82
C CYS A 137 -3.64 2.12 3.97
N HIS A 138 -3.96 2.06 2.69
CA HIS A 138 -3.46 3.05 1.74
C HIS A 138 -4.59 3.82 1.05
N TYR A 139 -5.59 3.11 0.54
CA TYR A 139 -6.61 3.70 -0.32
C TYR A 139 -7.96 3.00 -0.12
N THR A 140 -9.00 3.80 0.04
CA THR A 140 -10.39 3.31 0.00
C THR A 140 -10.85 3.30 -1.45
N MET A 141 -11.18 2.12 -1.98
CA MET A 141 -11.66 1.95 -3.35
C MET A 141 -13.12 2.34 -3.50
N GLY A 142 -13.87 2.33 -2.39
CA GLY A 142 -15.23 2.81 -2.31
C GLY A 142 -15.34 4.33 -2.36
N GLY A 143 -16.55 4.81 -2.48
CA GLY A 143 -16.82 6.25 -2.54
C GLY A 143 -18.27 6.55 -2.85
N ILE A 144 -18.53 7.72 -3.42
CA ILE A 144 -19.85 8.19 -3.80
C ILE A 144 -20.40 7.27 -4.88
N ASP A 145 -21.57 6.67 -4.65
CA ASP A 145 -22.22 5.81 -5.64
C ASP A 145 -22.64 6.61 -6.88
N VAL A 146 -22.09 6.21 -8.02
CA VAL A 146 -22.41 6.76 -9.34
C VAL A 146 -23.32 5.77 -10.05
N VAL A 147 -24.55 6.18 -10.32
CA VAL A 147 -25.56 5.32 -10.95
C VAL A 147 -25.51 5.35 -12.48
N ASP A 148 -25.02 6.44 -13.06
CA ASP A 148 -24.78 6.55 -14.49
C ASP A 148 -23.31 6.94 -14.77
N TYR A 149 -22.51 5.95 -15.15
CA TYR A 149 -21.08 6.13 -15.40
C TYR A 149 -20.76 6.93 -16.69
N LYS A 150 -21.74 7.18 -17.57
CA LYS A 150 -21.54 8.00 -18.77
C LYS A 150 -21.58 9.49 -18.46
N THR A 151 -22.48 9.87 -17.56
CA THR A 151 -22.66 11.24 -17.15
C THR A 151 -22.06 11.56 -15.80
N CYS A 152 -21.57 10.54 -15.07
CA CYS A 152 -21.14 10.62 -13.68
C CYS A 152 -22.25 11.05 -12.70
N ALA A 153 -23.52 10.84 -13.07
CA ALA A 153 -24.66 11.18 -12.23
C ALA A 153 -24.76 10.24 -11.03
N CYS A 154 -25.10 10.80 -9.88
CA CYS A 154 -25.40 10.10 -8.65
C CYS A 154 -26.92 9.83 -8.52
N GLU A 155 -27.31 9.08 -7.48
CA GLU A 155 -28.72 8.83 -7.17
C GLU A 155 -29.47 10.15 -6.87
N LEU A 156 -28.82 11.07 -6.17
CA LEU A 156 -29.39 12.36 -5.82
C LEU A 156 -29.45 13.25 -7.06
N PRO A 157 -30.66 13.74 -7.47
CA PRO A 157 -30.81 14.56 -8.67
C PRO A 157 -29.95 15.82 -8.62
N GLY A 158 -29.21 16.09 -9.70
CA GLY A 158 -28.31 17.25 -9.81
C GLY A 158 -26.95 17.06 -9.17
N LEU A 159 -26.68 15.90 -8.53
CA LEU A 159 -25.39 15.56 -7.99
C LEU A 159 -24.60 14.70 -8.99
N PHE A 160 -23.31 15.03 -9.14
CA PHE A 160 -22.37 14.29 -9.98
C PHE A 160 -21.08 14.02 -9.22
N ALA A 161 -20.44 12.87 -9.47
CA ALA A 161 -19.18 12.54 -8.86
C ALA A 161 -18.23 11.86 -9.87
N SER A 162 -16.96 12.29 -9.86
CA SER A 162 -15.92 11.70 -10.71
C SER A 162 -14.58 11.67 -9.98
N GLY A 163 -13.63 10.91 -10.53
CA GLY A 163 -12.29 10.77 -9.97
C GLY A 163 -12.28 9.96 -8.67
N GLU A 164 -11.33 10.25 -7.80
CA GLU A 164 -11.07 9.48 -6.58
C GLU A 164 -12.24 9.42 -5.58
N ALA A 165 -13.10 10.42 -5.58
CA ALA A 165 -14.27 10.47 -4.69
C ALA A 165 -15.43 9.58 -5.14
N SER A 166 -15.45 9.15 -6.40
CA SER A 166 -16.55 8.36 -7.00
C SER A 166 -16.26 6.87 -6.98
N CYS A 167 -17.31 6.07 -6.92
CA CYS A 167 -17.23 4.62 -7.03
C CYS A 167 -18.16 4.07 -8.09
N ILE A 168 -17.58 3.33 -9.05
CA ILE A 168 -18.29 2.56 -10.08
C ILE A 168 -17.90 1.08 -10.07
N SER A 169 -17.27 0.60 -8.99
CA SER A 169 -16.89 -0.80 -8.75
C SER A 169 -15.89 -1.41 -9.75
N ILE A 170 -15.01 -0.63 -10.37
CA ILE A 170 -14.09 -1.13 -11.40
C ILE A 170 -12.80 -1.75 -10.86
N HIS A 171 -12.47 -1.53 -9.60
CA HIS A 171 -11.18 -1.91 -9.04
C HIS A 171 -11.22 -3.06 -8.03
N GLY A 172 -12.39 -3.34 -7.41
CA GLY A 172 -12.43 -4.20 -6.23
C GLY A 172 -11.57 -3.61 -5.10
N ALA A 173 -10.87 -4.44 -4.35
CA ALA A 173 -10.01 -4.01 -3.25
C ALA A 173 -8.59 -3.63 -3.69
N ASN A 174 -8.32 -3.51 -4.99
CA ASN A 174 -6.97 -3.21 -5.50
C ASN A 174 -7.05 -2.27 -6.70
N ARG A 175 -6.56 -1.04 -6.54
CA ARG A 175 -6.47 -0.09 -7.65
C ARG A 175 -5.44 -0.58 -8.67
N LEU A 176 -5.88 -0.88 -9.89
CA LEU A 176 -5.07 -1.49 -10.95
C LEU A 176 -4.44 -0.47 -11.92
N GLY A 177 -4.34 0.74 -11.55
CA GLY A 177 -3.73 1.79 -12.35
C GLY A 177 -4.70 2.90 -12.73
N LEU A 178 -4.23 3.80 -13.52
CA LEU A 178 -4.97 4.93 -14.10
C LEU A 178 -5.36 4.60 -15.51
#